data_b3136c7df9cc0e37e4c7a65b7513c14f
#
_entry.id   b3136c7df9cc0e37e4c7a65b7513c14f
#
_cell.length_a   1.000
_cell.length_b   1.000
_cell.length_c   1.000
_cell.angle_alpha   90.00
_cell.angle_beta   90.00
_cell.angle_gamma   90.00
#
_symmetry.space_group_name_H-M   'P 1'
#
loop_
_entity.id
_entity.type
_entity.pdbx_description
1 polymer ?
#
loop_
_entity_poly.entity_id
_entity_poly.type
_entity_poly.pdbx_seq_one_letter_code
_entity_poly.pdbx_strand_id
1 'polypeptide(L)'
;MSAKHLMLGSVIALAMPAAHAAGQEIGQSSRGLVLAQRLCAECHAVQKEYSRSPNANAPRFQAIASSPGMTATALLAALNTSHRAMPNIMLPADEQADIIAYILSLK
;
A
#
# COMPACT_ATOMS: atom_id res chain seq x y z
N MET A 1 -59.10 36.74 -30.54
CA MET A 1 -57.93 37.14 -29.71
C MET A 1 -57.32 35.85 -29.14
N SER A 2 -56.20 35.42 -29.71
CA SER A 2 -55.57 34.15 -29.40
C SER A 2 -54.61 34.32 -28.21
N ALA A 3 -54.92 33.67 -27.10
CA ALA A 3 -53.98 33.53 -25.98
C ALA A 3 -53.06 32.35 -26.26
N LYS A 4 -51.76 32.62 -26.50
CA LYS A 4 -50.73 31.59 -26.60
C LYS A 4 -50.22 31.27 -25.21
N HIS A 5 -50.57 30.08 -24.67
CA HIS A 5 -49.99 29.56 -23.47
C HIS A 5 -48.63 29.04 -23.74
N LEU A 6 -47.62 29.74 -23.22
CA LEU A 6 -46.23 29.34 -23.22
C LEU A 6 -46.03 28.32 -22.07
N MET A 7 -45.92 27.05 -22.41
CA MET A 7 -45.54 26.00 -21.45
C MET A 7 -44.06 26.05 -21.18
N LEU A 8 -43.66 26.54 -20.02
CA LEU A 8 -42.30 26.50 -19.56
C LEU A 8 -42.02 25.12 -18.98
N GLY A 9 -41.34 24.27 -19.75
CA GLY A 9 -40.91 22.94 -19.29
C GLY A 9 -39.74 23.07 -18.34
N SER A 10 -39.95 22.80 -17.06
CA SER A 10 -38.87 22.67 -16.05
C SER A 10 -38.13 21.38 -16.28
N VAL A 11 -36.89 21.48 -16.75
CA VAL A 11 -35.95 20.36 -16.80
C VAL A 11 -35.34 20.20 -15.41
N ILE A 12 -35.80 19.20 -14.66
CA ILE A 12 -35.18 18.80 -13.41
C ILE A 12 -33.94 17.98 -13.73
N ALA A 13 -32.78 18.57 -13.59
CA ALA A 13 -31.51 17.84 -13.68
C ALA A 13 -31.34 17.00 -12.39
N LEU A 14 -31.48 15.67 -12.50
CA LEU A 14 -31.10 14.75 -11.44
C LEU A 14 -29.56 14.73 -11.35
N ALA A 15 -29.03 15.40 -10.33
CA ALA A 15 -27.65 15.24 -9.94
C ALA A 15 -27.46 13.85 -9.31
N MET A 16 -26.87 12.91 -10.04
CA MET A 16 -26.43 11.63 -9.47
C MET A 16 -25.25 11.90 -8.54
N PRO A 17 -25.28 11.46 -7.27
CA PRO A 17 -24.10 11.49 -6.44
C PRO A 17 -23.07 10.53 -7.06
N ALA A 18 -21.89 11.05 -7.37
CA ALA A 18 -20.76 10.23 -7.75
C ALA A 18 -20.41 9.35 -6.54
N ALA A 19 -20.72 8.05 -6.64
CA ALA A 19 -20.25 7.07 -5.69
C ALA A 19 -18.72 7.08 -5.79
N HIS A 20 -18.06 7.66 -4.80
CA HIS A 20 -16.63 7.47 -4.63
C HIS A 20 -16.44 5.99 -4.33
N ALA A 21 -15.95 5.24 -5.31
CA ALA A 21 -15.41 3.93 -5.05
C ALA A 21 -14.34 4.13 -3.96
N ALA A 22 -14.55 3.56 -2.77
CA ALA A 22 -13.53 3.44 -1.75
C ALA A 22 -12.44 2.56 -2.38
N GLY A 23 -11.46 3.20 -3.03
CA GLY A 23 -10.26 2.54 -3.50
C GLY A 23 -9.65 1.87 -2.29
N GLN A 24 -9.25 0.60 -2.42
CA GLN A 24 -8.42 -0.06 -1.42
C GLN A 24 -7.31 0.94 -1.08
N GLU A 25 -7.16 1.27 0.19
CA GLU A 25 -6.10 2.17 0.61
C GLU A 25 -4.78 1.56 0.15
N ILE A 26 -4.22 2.16 -0.90
CA ILE A 26 -2.87 1.86 -1.33
C ILE A 26 -2.00 2.35 -0.17
N GLY A 27 -1.24 1.43 0.45
CA GLY A 27 -0.38 1.77 1.57
C GLY A 27 0.54 2.94 1.23
N GLN A 28 0.89 3.72 2.24
CA GLN A 28 1.76 4.88 2.08
C GLN A 28 3.22 4.48 2.31
N SER A 29 4.05 4.59 1.28
CA SER A 29 5.47 4.21 1.35
C SER A 29 6.26 5.02 2.38
N SER A 30 5.92 6.28 2.61
CA SER A 30 6.57 7.10 3.64
C SER A 30 6.29 6.60 5.06
N ARG A 31 5.06 6.20 5.36
CA ARG A 31 4.72 5.54 6.63
C ARG A 31 5.37 4.17 6.74
N GLY A 32 5.40 3.42 5.63
CA GLY A 32 6.07 2.13 5.54
C GLY A 32 7.56 2.21 5.86
N LEU A 33 8.26 3.25 5.41
CA LEU A 33 9.66 3.49 5.77
C LEU A 33 9.81 3.66 7.30
N VAL A 34 8.99 4.49 7.93
CA VAL A 34 9.05 4.72 9.39
C VAL A 34 8.79 3.43 10.16
N LEU A 35 7.79 2.65 9.73
CA LEU A 35 7.48 1.35 10.34
C LEU A 35 8.63 0.36 10.16
N ALA A 36 9.20 0.26 8.95
CA ALA A 36 10.33 -0.61 8.66
C ALA A 36 11.57 -0.27 9.50
N GLN A 37 11.85 1.02 9.68
CA GLN A 37 12.96 1.47 10.54
C GLN A 37 12.76 1.08 12.00
N ARG A 38 11.54 1.07 12.49
CA ARG A 38 11.22 0.74 13.88
C ARG A 38 11.15 -0.77 14.14
N LEU A 39 10.64 -1.53 13.19
CA LEU A 39 10.24 -2.93 13.40
C LEU A 39 11.14 -3.93 12.68
N CYS A 40 11.79 -3.54 11.59
CA CYS A 40 12.50 -4.44 10.69
C CYS A 40 14.01 -4.19 10.67
N ALA A 41 14.44 -2.96 10.98
CA ALA A 41 15.83 -2.52 10.80
C ALA A 41 16.83 -3.18 11.76
N GLU A 42 16.38 -3.84 12.82
CA GLU A 42 17.26 -4.63 13.69
C GLU A 42 17.90 -5.80 12.92
N CYS A 43 17.18 -6.37 11.96
CA CYS A 43 17.65 -7.51 11.19
C CYS A 43 17.88 -7.20 9.71
N HIS A 44 17.04 -6.37 9.10
CA HIS A 44 17.08 -6.05 7.67
C HIS A 44 17.73 -4.71 7.36
N ALA A 45 18.47 -4.63 6.27
CA ALA A 45 18.77 -3.34 5.64
C ALA A 45 17.48 -2.84 4.97
N VAL A 46 16.79 -1.92 5.63
CA VAL A 46 15.50 -1.41 5.18
C VAL A 46 15.61 -0.27 4.19
N GLN A 47 16.76 0.42 4.13
CA GLN A 47 17.02 1.52 3.20
C GLN A 47 17.96 1.08 2.08
N LYS A 48 17.80 1.70 0.91
CA LYS A 48 18.53 1.37 -0.32
C LYS A 48 20.03 1.59 -0.20
N GLU A 49 20.44 2.56 0.60
CA GLU A 49 21.83 2.96 0.83
C GLU A 49 22.63 1.92 1.60
N TYR A 50 21.97 1.07 2.37
CA TYR A 50 22.66 0.04 3.14
C TYR A 50 22.94 -1.19 2.28
N SER A 51 24.23 -1.49 2.09
CA SER A 51 24.67 -2.63 1.28
C SER A 51 24.52 -3.98 1.98
N ARG A 52 24.35 -4.00 3.29
CA ARG A 52 24.27 -5.21 4.10
C ARG A 52 23.21 -5.08 5.18
N SER A 53 22.50 -6.17 5.44
CA SER A 53 21.60 -6.29 6.58
C SER A 53 22.42 -6.51 7.86
N PRO A 54 21.96 -5.99 9.02
CA PRO A 54 22.58 -6.29 10.33
C PRO A 54 22.62 -7.79 10.61
N ASN A 55 21.55 -8.51 10.28
CA ASN A 55 21.55 -9.97 10.28
C ASN A 55 21.86 -10.48 8.87
N ALA A 56 22.96 -11.23 8.71
CA ALA A 56 23.39 -11.75 7.41
C ALA A 56 22.35 -12.69 6.75
N ASN A 57 21.48 -13.31 7.53
CA ASN A 57 20.42 -14.19 7.01
C ASN A 57 19.14 -13.44 6.64
N ALA A 58 19.02 -12.15 6.99
CA ALA A 58 17.89 -11.33 6.63
C ALA A 58 18.16 -10.61 5.30
N PRO A 59 17.38 -10.84 4.25
CA PRO A 59 17.60 -10.18 2.97
C PRO A 59 17.36 -8.68 3.10
N ARG A 60 18.09 -7.89 2.32
CA ARG A 60 17.84 -6.46 2.20
C ARG A 60 16.49 -6.21 1.56
N PHE A 61 15.78 -5.19 1.98
CA PHE A 61 14.48 -4.84 1.40
C PHE A 61 14.56 -4.56 -0.10
N GLN A 62 15.63 -3.92 -0.56
CA GLN A 62 15.83 -3.74 -2.00
C GLN A 62 15.99 -5.07 -2.74
N ALA A 63 16.69 -6.04 -2.18
CA ALA A 63 16.81 -7.36 -2.80
C ALA A 63 15.48 -8.09 -2.85
N ILE A 64 14.65 -7.99 -1.80
CA ILE A 64 13.29 -8.51 -1.79
C ILE A 64 12.46 -7.85 -2.90
N ALA A 65 12.47 -6.52 -2.97
CA ALA A 65 11.71 -5.76 -3.97
C ALA A 65 12.08 -6.14 -5.41
N SER A 66 13.38 -6.38 -5.65
CA SER A 66 13.93 -6.68 -6.97
C SER A 66 13.86 -8.16 -7.34
N SER A 67 13.35 -9.03 -6.46
CA SER A 67 13.16 -10.44 -6.76
C SER A 67 12.19 -10.62 -7.95
N PRO A 68 12.49 -11.49 -8.92
CA PRO A 68 11.59 -11.74 -10.03
C PRO A 68 10.19 -12.14 -9.57
N GLY A 69 9.16 -11.51 -10.13
CA GLY A 69 7.77 -11.81 -9.78
C GLY A 69 7.30 -11.27 -8.43
N MET A 70 8.06 -10.40 -7.77
CA MET A 70 7.66 -9.81 -6.50
C MET A 70 6.45 -8.90 -6.67
N THR A 71 5.41 -9.17 -5.90
CA THR A 71 4.12 -8.46 -5.91
C THR A 71 3.69 -8.11 -4.48
N ALA A 72 2.71 -7.22 -4.36
CA ALA A 72 2.08 -6.90 -3.08
C ALA A 72 1.46 -8.15 -2.42
N THR A 73 0.83 -9.02 -3.20
CA THR A 73 0.25 -10.27 -2.70
C THR A 73 1.33 -11.22 -2.15
N ALA A 74 2.47 -11.34 -2.84
CA ALA A 74 3.58 -12.18 -2.37
C ALA A 74 4.16 -11.63 -1.05
N LEU A 75 4.31 -10.31 -0.93
CA LEU A 75 4.77 -9.68 0.31
C LEU A 75 3.76 -9.83 1.44
N LEU A 76 2.47 -9.71 1.15
CA LEU A 76 1.43 -9.92 2.14
C LEU A 76 1.47 -11.36 2.67
N ALA A 77 1.60 -12.34 1.81
CA ALA A 77 1.76 -13.74 2.20
C ALA A 77 3.01 -13.93 3.05
N ALA A 78 4.14 -13.32 2.67
CA ALA A 78 5.38 -13.39 3.42
C ALA A 78 5.27 -12.78 4.82
N LEU A 79 4.61 -11.64 4.98
CA LEU A 79 4.40 -10.99 6.27
C LEU A 79 3.49 -11.79 7.21
N ASN A 80 2.60 -12.60 6.66
CA ASN A 80 1.66 -13.43 7.44
C ASN A 80 2.10 -14.90 7.56
N THR A 81 3.30 -15.24 7.11
CA THR A 81 3.86 -16.58 7.19
C THR A 81 5.08 -16.56 8.10
N SER A 82 5.18 -17.53 9.00
CA SER A 82 6.36 -17.67 9.86
C SER A 82 7.60 -17.99 9.00
N HIS A 83 8.64 -17.20 9.17
CA HIS A 83 9.94 -17.42 8.55
C HIS A 83 10.93 -17.95 9.58
N ARG A 84 11.88 -18.77 9.11
CA ARG A 84 12.97 -19.22 9.98
C ARG A 84 13.74 -18.00 10.49
N ALA A 85 13.90 -17.88 11.81
CA ALA A 85 14.60 -16.81 12.52
C ALA A 85 14.00 -15.40 12.38
N MET A 86 12.87 -15.23 11.72
CA MET A 86 12.11 -13.98 11.73
C MET A 86 11.01 -14.07 12.80
N PRO A 87 10.91 -13.10 13.73
CA PRO A 87 9.82 -13.04 14.68
C PRO A 87 8.46 -12.97 13.97
N ASN A 88 7.46 -13.62 14.53
CA ASN A 88 6.10 -13.50 14.02
C ASN A 88 5.51 -12.14 14.45
N ILE A 89 5.73 -11.12 13.62
CA ILE A 89 5.23 -9.77 13.88
C ILE A 89 3.81 -9.67 13.35
N MET A 90 2.87 -9.48 14.26
CA MET A 90 1.46 -9.26 13.93
C MET A 90 1.23 -7.77 13.68
N LEU A 91 1.07 -7.39 12.43
CA LEU A 91 0.81 -6.00 12.02
C LEU A 91 -0.66 -5.83 11.63
N PRO A 92 -1.30 -4.70 11.98
CA PRO A 92 -2.57 -4.30 11.41
C PRO A 92 -2.51 -4.25 9.88
N ALA A 93 -3.65 -4.44 9.21
CA ALA A 93 -3.69 -4.53 7.75
C ALA A 93 -3.21 -3.27 7.03
N ASP A 94 -3.49 -2.10 7.59
CA ASP A 94 -3.03 -0.81 7.08
C ASP A 94 -1.50 -0.65 7.20
N GLU A 95 -0.92 -1.07 8.32
CA GLU A 95 0.53 -1.07 8.50
C GLU A 95 1.23 -2.07 7.57
N GLN A 96 0.62 -3.24 7.34
CA GLN A 96 1.11 -4.19 6.33
C GLN A 96 1.11 -3.55 4.94
N ALA A 97 0.02 -2.88 4.57
CA ALA A 97 -0.08 -2.19 3.29
C ALA A 97 0.99 -1.10 3.13
N ASP A 98 1.27 -0.33 4.18
CA ASP A 98 2.29 0.71 4.19
C ASP A 98 3.70 0.13 3.98
N ILE A 99 4.05 -0.93 4.71
CA ILE A 99 5.35 -1.61 4.57
C ILE A 99 5.49 -2.22 3.17
N ILE A 100 4.45 -2.85 2.64
CA ILE A 100 4.44 -3.41 1.28
C ILE A 100 4.67 -2.30 0.25
N ALA A 101 3.95 -1.19 0.36
CA ALA A 101 4.13 -0.05 -0.53
C ALA A 101 5.57 0.49 -0.48
N TYR A 102 6.16 0.56 0.70
CA TYR A 102 7.54 0.99 0.88
C TYR A 102 8.52 0.00 0.22
N ILE A 103 8.42 -1.30 0.51
CA ILE A 103 9.31 -2.31 -0.09
C ILE A 103 9.24 -2.23 -1.62
N LEU A 104 8.04 -2.19 -2.21
CA LEU A 104 7.87 -2.12 -3.66
C LEU A 104 8.41 -0.84 -4.28
N SER A 105 8.50 0.24 -3.51
CA SER A 105 9.13 1.51 -3.95
C SER A 105 10.64 1.43 -4.13
N LEU A 106 11.28 0.37 -3.62
CA LEU A 106 12.73 0.16 -3.68
C LEU A 106 13.20 -0.57 -4.94
N LYS A 107 12.30 -0.89 -5.86
CA LYS A 107 12.64 -1.53 -7.15
C LYS A 107 13.61 -0.69 -7.98
#